data_935dbda5b074b019273b4212ed5c0922
#
_entry.id   935dbda5b074b019273b4212ed5c0922
#
_cell.length_a   1.000
_cell.length_b   1.000
_cell.length_c   1.000
_cell.angle_alpha   90.00
_cell.angle_beta   90.00
_cell.angle_gamma   90.00
#
_symmetry.space_group_name_H-M   'P 1'
#
loop_
_entity.id
_entity.type
_entity.pdbx_description
1 polymer ?
#
loop_
_entity_poly.entity_id
_entity_poly.type
_entity_poly.pdbx_seq_one_letter_code
_entity_poly.pdbx_strand_id
1 'polypeptide(L)'
;DLRGDLHVHTNETEGRDTLEQMAGAAATRGLEYVAITDHSRSLAMTNGLDQSRALAHAERIRGLNGRYKGLTLLAGIECDILPDGRMDLEDDCLAALDLVIGSVHMSLAQDEAEMTARLIRAIEHPHVDIIGHPTNRLLLRRPGSRMHIEKVVDAAAANGVALEINSQADRLDLSDSHARLAKDRGVKLVISSDAHATSELDFTRWGLLVARRAWASKQDVLNTLPLDAFRRAIKR
;
A
#
# COMPACT_ATOMS: atom_id res chain seq x y z
N ASP A 1 11.65 2.63 14.31
CA ASP A 1 10.32 2.58 14.93
C ASP A 1 9.27 1.84 14.07
N LEU A 2 9.53 1.55 12.79
CA LEU A 2 8.64 0.73 11.98
C LEU A 2 8.62 -0.70 12.54
N ARG A 3 7.42 -1.28 12.65
CA ARG A 3 7.18 -2.64 13.11
C ARG A 3 6.77 -3.57 11.99
N GLY A 4 6.24 -3.04 10.91
CA GLY A 4 5.80 -3.80 9.75
C GLY A 4 6.02 -3.09 8.45
N ASP A 5 5.93 -3.85 7.36
CA ASP A 5 5.86 -3.37 5.99
C ASP A 5 4.52 -3.81 5.38
N LEU A 6 3.85 -2.90 4.74
CA LEU A 6 2.46 -3.11 4.32
C LEU A 6 2.29 -3.19 2.80
N HIS A 7 3.39 -3.10 2.04
CA HIS A 7 3.36 -3.16 0.58
C HIS A 7 4.58 -3.96 0.09
N VAL A 8 4.35 -5.23 -0.20
CA VAL A 8 5.40 -6.19 -0.57
C VAL A 8 4.85 -7.17 -1.61
N HIS A 9 5.64 -7.42 -2.65
CA HIS A 9 5.32 -8.31 -3.76
C HIS A 9 6.14 -9.59 -3.73
N THR A 10 5.58 -10.65 -4.33
CA THR A 10 6.22 -11.94 -4.48
C THR A 10 6.26 -12.37 -5.95
N ASN A 11 6.91 -13.50 -6.24
CA ASN A 11 6.90 -14.11 -7.57
C ASN A 11 5.55 -14.72 -7.97
N GLU A 12 4.52 -14.55 -7.17
CA GLU A 12 3.14 -14.87 -7.58
C GLU A 12 2.67 -13.92 -8.68
N THR A 13 3.14 -12.67 -8.64
CA THR A 13 2.94 -11.67 -9.68
C THR A 13 4.28 -11.29 -10.33
N GLU A 14 4.85 -10.12 -10.01
CA GLU A 14 6.05 -9.60 -10.66
C GLU A 14 7.29 -9.51 -9.74
N GLY A 15 7.14 -9.85 -8.47
CA GLY A 15 8.27 -9.93 -7.56
C GLY A 15 9.27 -11.00 -7.98
N ARG A 16 10.51 -10.84 -7.56
CA ARG A 16 11.61 -11.75 -7.92
C ARG A 16 11.75 -12.93 -6.98
N ASP A 17 11.36 -12.74 -5.72
CA ASP A 17 11.53 -13.73 -4.66
C ASP A 17 10.20 -14.37 -4.26
N THR A 18 10.27 -15.62 -3.77
CA THR A 18 9.09 -16.36 -3.34
C THR A 18 8.50 -15.78 -2.05
N LEU A 19 7.26 -16.14 -1.76
CA LEU A 19 6.58 -15.80 -0.51
C LEU A 19 7.42 -16.19 0.72
N GLU A 20 8.01 -17.39 0.72
CA GLU A 20 8.85 -17.89 1.80
C GLU A 20 10.15 -17.10 1.95
N GLN A 21 10.76 -16.70 0.84
CA GLN A 21 11.97 -15.87 0.85
C GLN A 21 11.67 -14.47 1.40
N MET A 22 10.60 -13.85 0.94
CA MET A 22 10.17 -12.53 1.44
C MET A 22 9.86 -12.58 2.94
N ALA A 23 9.10 -13.60 3.39
CA ALA A 23 8.78 -13.79 4.80
C ALA A 23 10.04 -14.04 5.66
N GLY A 24 10.95 -14.89 5.20
CA GLY A 24 12.23 -15.16 5.88
C GLY A 24 13.10 -13.91 6.00
N ALA A 25 13.17 -13.12 4.94
CA ALA A 25 13.93 -11.86 4.92
C ALA A 25 13.32 -10.80 5.86
N ALA A 26 11.99 -10.71 5.92
CA ALA A 26 11.28 -9.84 6.84
C ALA A 26 11.51 -10.24 8.31
N ALA A 27 11.42 -11.54 8.62
CA ALA A 27 11.72 -12.07 9.95
C ALA A 27 13.15 -11.78 10.39
N THR A 28 14.13 -11.92 9.48
CA THR A 28 15.54 -11.61 9.75
C THR A 28 15.75 -10.13 10.09
N ARG A 29 14.93 -9.23 9.54
CA ARG A 29 14.95 -7.80 9.84
C ARG A 29 14.20 -7.43 11.12
N GLY A 30 13.58 -8.41 11.77
CA GLY A 30 12.86 -8.20 13.02
C GLY A 30 11.51 -7.49 12.85
N LEU A 31 10.91 -7.56 11.64
CA LEU A 31 9.56 -7.05 11.44
C LEU A 31 8.55 -7.91 12.21
N GLU A 32 7.57 -7.28 12.84
CA GLU A 32 6.51 -7.96 13.57
C GLU A 32 5.38 -8.43 12.64
N TYR A 33 5.18 -7.73 11.52
CA TYR A 33 4.21 -8.10 10.49
C TYR A 33 4.61 -7.59 9.11
N VAL A 34 4.17 -8.29 8.10
CA VAL A 34 4.31 -7.91 6.69
C VAL A 34 3.01 -8.22 5.96
N ALA A 35 2.50 -7.29 5.19
CA ALA A 35 1.43 -7.55 4.25
C ALA A 35 2.03 -7.94 2.89
N ILE A 36 1.63 -9.10 2.40
CA ILE A 36 1.89 -9.53 1.03
C ILE A 36 0.76 -8.99 0.16
N THR A 37 1.09 -8.17 -0.82
CA THR A 37 0.15 -7.35 -1.56
C THR A 37 0.38 -7.45 -3.06
N ASP A 38 0.50 -8.66 -3.55
CA ASP A 38 0.64 -8.94 -4.98
C ASP A 38 -0.47 -8.26 -5.80
N HIS A 39 -0.23 -7.98 -7.08
CA HIS A 39 -1.14 -7.19 -7.92
C HIS A 39 -2.44 -7.92 -8.26
N SER A 40 -3.53 -7.16 -8.44
CA SER A 40 -4.78 -7.62 -9.02
C SER A 40 -4.69 -7.71 -10.56
N ARG A 41 -5.71 -8.28 -11.17
CA ARG A 41 -5.71 -8.77 -12.58
C ARG A 41 -5.54 -7.71 -13.66
N SER A 42 -5.93 -6.46 -13.42
CA SER A 42 -5.93 -5.42 -14.48
C SER A 42 -4.55 -5.03 -14.94
N LEU A 43 -3.53 -5.21 -14.11
CA LEU A 43 -2.16 -5.00 -14.52
C LEU A 43 -1.61 -6.25 -15.22
N ALA A 44 -2.04 -6.47 -16.46
CA ALA A 44 -1.77 -7.70 -17.23
C ALA A 44 -0.28 -8.07 -17.36
N MET A 45 0.62 -7.07 -17.30
CA MET A 45 2.07 -7.28 -17.41
C MET A 45 2.67 -7.98 -16.18
N THR A 46 1.98 -7.97 -15.04
CA THR A 46 2.48 -8.48 -13.76
C THR A 46 1.94 -9.87 -13.43
N ASN A 47 1.22 -10.54 -14.35
CA ASN A 47 0.51 -11.78 -14.05
C ASN A 47 -0.50 -11.64 -12.90
N GLY A 48 -1.14 -10.46 -12.80
CA GLY A 48 -2.02 -10.10 -11.69
C GLY A 48 -3.09 -11.12 -11.34
N LEU A 49 -3.48 -11.13 -10.08
CA LEU A 49 -4.36 -12.13 -9.50
C LEU A 49 -5.82 -11.80 -9.80
N ASP A 50 -6.54 -12.75 -10.40
CA ASP A 50 -7.99 -12.74 -10.39
C ASP A 50 -8.54 -13.12 -9.00
N GLN A 51 -9.85 -13.04 -8.81
CA GLN A 51 -10.51 -13.30 -7.53
C GLN A 51 -10.15 -14.68 -6.95
N SER A 52 -10.18 -15.72 -7.76
CA SER A 52 -9.89 -17.09 -7.33
C SER A 52 -8.43 -17.23 -6.89
N ARG A 53 -7.50 -16.69 -7.67
CA ARG A 53 -6.07 -16.70 -7.36
C ARG A 53 -5.75 -15.84 -6.12
N ALA A 54 -6.39 -14.68 -5.98
CA ALA A 54 -6.21 -13.81 -4.81
C ALA A 54 -6.62 -14.52 -3.52
N LEU A 55 -7.78 -15.17 -3.50
CA LEU A 55 -8.25 -15.94 -2.34
C LEU A 55 -7.35 -17.15 -2.05
N ALA A 56 -6.95 -17.91 -3.07
CA ALA A 56 -6.04 -19.04 -2.89
C ALA A 56 -4.66 -18.57 -2.38
N HIS A 57 -4.16 -17.43 -2.86
CA HIS A 57 -2.91 -16.85 -2.37
C HIS A 57 -3.03 -16.38 -0.92
N ALA A 58 -4.16 -15.76 -0.55
CA ALA A 58 -4.44 -15.38 0.83
C ALA A 58 -4.39 -16.58 1.80
N GLU A 59 -4.97 -17.72 1.40
CA GLU A 59 -4.89 -18.96 2.19
C GLU A 59 -3.44 -19.46 2.33
N ARG A 60 -2.63 -19.41 1.26
CA ARG A 60 -1.20 -19.76 1.32
C ARG A 60 -0.43 -18.85 2.27
N ILE A 61 -0.66 -17.52 2.21
CA ILE A 61 -0.02 -16.55 3.10
C ILE A 61 -0.36 -16.87 4.56
N ARG A 62 -1.65 -17.07 4.86
CA ARG A 62 -2.12 -17.43 6.22
C ARG A 62 -1.56 -18.77 6.70
N GLY A 63 -1.43 -19.74 5.79
CA GLY A 63 -0.84 -21.05 6.09
C GLY A 63 0.62 -21.03 6.49
N LEU A 64 1.36 -19.94 6.20
CA LEU A 64 2.73 -19.74 6.63
C LEU A 64 2.85 -19.11 8.03
N ASN A 65 1.76 -18.59 8.60
CA ASN A 65 1.80 -18.02 9.94
C ASN A 65 2.20 -19.08 10.98
N GLY A 66 3.09 -18.68 11.90
CA GLY A 66 3.68 -19.57 12.89
C GLY A 66 5.01 -20.23 12.45
N ARG A 67 5.39 -20.18 11.15
CA ARG A 67 6.68 -20.69 10.68
C ARG A 67 7.84 -19.76 11.03
N TYR A 68 7.59 -18.47 11.14
CA TYR A 68 8.60 -17.46 11.44
C TYR A 68 8.32 -16.83 12.80
N LYS A 69 9.21 -17.07 13.77
CA LYS A 69 9.03 -16.58 15.14
C LYS A 69 8.97 -15.04 15.16
N GLY A 70 7.91 -14.50 15.74
CA GLY A 70 7.74 -13.05 15.93
C GLY A 70 7.26 -12.29 14.69
N LEU A 71 7.03 -12.98 13.57
CA LEU A 71 6.47 -12.39 12.35
C LEU A 71 5.04 -12.91 12.10
N THR A 72 4.15 -12.00 11.77
CA THR A 72 2.81 -12.31 11.23
C THR A 72 2.72 -11.83 9.79
N LEU A 73 2.28 -12.72 8.90
CA LEU A 73 1.98 -12.38 7.51
C LEU A 73 0.49 -12.01 7.40
N LEU A 74 0.23 -10.88 6.77
CA LEU A 74 -1.10 -10.39 6.43
C LEU A 74 -1.37 -10.70 4.95
N ALA A 75 -2.51 -11.29 4.68
CA ALA A 75 -2.96 -11.58 3.32
C ALA A 75 -3.59 -10.32 2.72
N GLY A 76 -2.83 -9.55 1.98
CA GLY A 76 -3.27 -8.33 1.33
C GLY A 76 -3.35 -8.43 -0.19
N ILE A 77 -3.67 -7.32 -0.80
CA ILE A 77 -3.68 -7.12 -2.26
C ILE A 77 -3.34 -5.67 -2.60
N GLU A 78 -2.54 -5.45 -3.63
CA GLU A 78 -2.51 -4.18 -4.33
C GLU A 78 -3.52 -4.25 -5.47
N CYS A 79 -4.71 -3.67 -5.22
CA CYS A 79 -5.83 -3.72 -6.13
C CYS A 79 -5.87 -2.48 -7.02
N ASP A 80 -5.94 -2.69 -8.34
CA ASP A 80 -6.06 -1.59 -9.28
C ASP A 80 -7.36 -0.79 -9.06
N ILE A 81 -7.22 0.53 -9.02
CA ILE A 81 -8.33 1.46 -9.15
C ILE A 81 -8.61 1.66 -10.64
N LEU A 82 -9.73 1.20 -11.12
CA LEU A 82 -10.14 1.31 -12.53
C LEU A 82 -10.37 2.77 -12.93
N PRO A 83 -10.36 3.12 -14.23
CA PRO A 83 -10.51 4.50 -14.69
C PRO A 83 -11.76 5.22 -14.17
N ASP A 84 -12.81 4.48 -13.84
CA ASP A 84 -14.06 5.00 -13.25
C ASP A 84 -14.06 5.04 -11.71
N GLY A 85 -12.95 4.65 -11.07
CA GLY A 85 -12.78 4.64 -9.61
C GLY A 85 -13.28 3.38 -8.90
N ARG A 86 -13.82 2.38 -9.63
CA ARG A 86 -14.12 1.06 -9.03
C ARG A 86 -12.85 0.28 -8.78
N MET A 87 -12.91 -0.63 -7.82
CA MET A 87 -11.84 -1.59 -7.60
C MET A 87 -11.88 -2.70 -8.64
N ASP A 88 -10.73 -3.28 -8.95
CA ASP A 88 -10.57 -4.32 -9.97
C ASP A 88 -11.08 -5.71 -9.53
N LEU A 89 -11.21 -5.93 -8.21
CA LEU A 89 -11.76 -7.16 -7.63
C LEU A 89 -13.11 -6.89 -7.00
N GLU A 90 -13.93 -7.93 -6.89
CA GLU A 90 -15.26 -7.85 -6.30
C GLU A 90 -15.20 -7.66 -4.77
N ASP A 91 -16.25 -7.07 -4.21
CA ASP A 91 -16.33 -6.70 -2.78
C ASP A 91 -16.14 -7.89 -1.83
N ASP A 92 -16.67 -9.06 -2.18
CA ASP A 92 -16.56 -10.28 -1.37
C ASP A 92 -15.11 -10.77 -1.29
N CYS A 93 -14.36 -10.64 -2.38
CA CYS A 93 -12.93 -10.94 -2.40
C CYS A 93 -12.16 -9.95 -1.52
N LEU A 94 -12.39 -8.65 -1.71
CA LEU A 94 -11.71 -7.60 -0.94
C LEU A 94 -12.02 -7.71 0.56
N ALA A 95 -13.26 -8.04 0.92
CA ALA A 95 -13.69 -8.27 2.31
C ALA A 95 -12.99 -9.45 2.97
N ALA A 96 -12.58 -10.45 2.20
CA ALA A 96 -11.91 -11.65 2.70
C ALA A 96 -10.41 -11.47 2.97
N LEU A 97 -9.82 -10.35 2.53
CA LEU A 97 -8.40 -10.05 2.71
C LEU A 97 -8.13 -9.29 4.01
N ASP A 98 -6.90 -9.34 4.51
CA ASP A 98 -6.50 -8.66 5.75
C ASP A 98 -6.14 -7.18 5.50
N LEU A 99 -5.81 -6.80 4.26
CA LEU A 99 -5.42 -5.45 3.86
C LEU A 99 -5.67 -5.24 2.36
N VAL A 100 -6.21 -4.09 2.00
CA VAL A 100 -6.37 -3.67 0.60
C VAL A 100 -5.69 -2.33 0.37
N ILE A 101 -4.74 -2.32 -0.55
CA ILE A 101 -4.14 -1.11 -1.10
C ILE A 101 -4.81 -0.82 -2.44
N GLY A 102 -5.42 0.35 -2.58
CA GLY A 102 -5.92 0.82 -3.86
C GLY A 102 -4.84 1.61 -4.60
N SER A 103 -4.49 1.21 -5.81
CA SER A 103 -3.43 1.86 -6.60
C SER A 103 -3.88 2.15 -8.03
N VAL A 104 -3.35 3.22 -8.61
CA VAL A 104 -3.61 3.59 -10.01
C VAL A 104 -2.39 3.21 -10.85
N HIS A 105 -2.53 2.28 -11.78
CA HIS A 105 -1.42 1.90 -12.70
C HIS A 105 -1.70 2.25 -14.16
N MET A 106 -2.96 2.44 -14.53
CA MET A 106 -3.39 2.69 -15.90
C MET A 106 -4.10 4.04 -16.03
N SER A 107 -4.25 4.53 -17.26
CA SER A 107 -4.94 5.78 -17.54
C SER A 107 -4.43 6.98 -16.74
N LEU A 108 -3.10 7.06 -16.58
CA LEU A 108 -2.42 8.10 -15.78
C LEU A 108 -2.56 9.52 -16.37
N ALA A 109 -2.97 9.62 -17.65
CA ALA A 109 -3.16 10.88 -18.37
C ALA A 109 -4.59 11.44 -18.25
N GLN A 110 -5.45 10.87 -17.39
CA GLN A 110 -6.76 11.46 -17.09
C GLN A 110 -6.60 12.93 -16.67
N ASP A 111 -7.63 13.72 -16.92
CA ASP A 111 -7.62 15.11 -16.46
C ASP A 111 -7.70 15.21 -14.92
N GLU A 112 -7.45 16.40 -14.41
CA GLU A 112 -7.37 16.64 -12.96
C GLU A 112 -8.66 16.31 -12.22
N ALA A 113 -9.80 16.62 -12.84
CA ALA A 113 -11.12 16.37 -12.22
C ALA A 113 -11.44 14.86 -12.23
N GLU A 114 -11.19 14.18 -13.35
CA GLU A 114 -11.39 12.75 -13.51
C GLU A 114 -10.53 11.95 -12.55
N MET A 115 -9.22 12.25 -12.49
CA MET A 115 -8.29 11.55 -11.57
C MET A 115 -8.66 11.80 -10.10
N THR A 116 -9.08 13.02 -9.76
CA THR A 116 -9.53 13.34 -8.41
C THR A 116 -10.77 12.53 -8.03
N ALA A 117 -11.79 12.50 -8.92
CA ALA A 117 -13.01 11.75 -8.70
C ALA A 117 -12.75 10.23 -8.60
N ARG A 118 -11.84 9.71 -9.42
CA ARG A 118 -11.38 8.32 -9.41
C ARG A 118 -10.81 7.92 -8.04
N LEU A 119 -9.88 8.71 -7.51
CA LEU A 119 -9.26 8.44 -6.21
C LEU A 119 -10.27 8.58 -5.06
N ILE A 120 -11.13 9.62 -5.09
CA ILE A 120 -12.16 9.82 -4.06
C ILE A 120 -13.10 8.62 -4.03
N ARG A 121 -13.56 8.13 -5.18
CA ARG A 121 -14.43 6.96 -5.25
C ARG A 121 -13.77 5.70 -4.66
N ALA A 122 -12.49 5.48 -4.93
CA ALA A 122 -11.76 4.38 -4.32
C ALA A 122 -11.57 4.54 -2.80
N ILE A 123 -11.32 5.76 -2.34
CA ILE A 123 -11.22 6.09 -0.91
C ILE A 123 -12.55 5.85 -0.18
N GLU A 124 -13.67 6.14 -0.83
CA GLU A 124 -15.01 5.91 -0.29
C GLU A 124 -15.40 4.42 -0.28
N HIS A 125 -14.65 3.56 -0.98
CA HIS A 125 -14.92 2.13 -1.02
C HIS A 125 -14.73 1.49 0.36
N PRO A 126 -15.69 0.65 0.85
CA PRO A 126 -15.66 0.13 2.23
C PRO A 126 -14.44 -0.71 2.56
N HIS A 127 -13.83 -1.36 1.58
CA HIS A 127 -12.73 -2.31 1.78
C HIS A 127 -11.34 -1.76 1.42
N VAL A 128 -11.21 -0.49 1.03
CA VAL A 128 -9.90 0.14 0.79
C VAL A 128 -9.34 0.71 2.09
N ASP A 129 -8.17 0.25 2.48
CA ASP A 129 -7.48 0.66 3.72
C ASP A 129 -6.41 1.72 3.46
N ILE A 130 -5.70 1.60 2.34
CA ILE A 130 -4.57 2.46 1.97
C ILE A 130 -4.69 2.86 0.51
N ILE A 131 -4.31 4.10 0.16
CA ILE A 131 -4.00 4.47 -1.23
C ILE A 131 -2.48 4.37 -1.42
N GLY A 132 -2.06 3.46 -2.28
CA GLY A 132 -0.66 3.22 -2.64
C GLY A 132 -0.13 4.28 -3.60
N HIS A 133 1.14 4.70 -3.44
CA HIS A 133 1.84 5.72 -4.26
C HIS A 133 0.90 6.73 -4.92
N PRO A 134 0.20 7.58 -4.12
CA PRO A 134 -1.02 8.28 -4.53
C PRO A 134 -0.87 9.21 -5.73
N THR A 135 0.32 9.77 -5.96
CA THR A 135 0.54 10.67 -7.09
C THR A 135 1.08 9.97 -8.34
N ASN A 136 1.53 8.72 -8.21
CA ASN A 136 2.14 7.96 -9.32
C ASN A 136 3.37 8.63 -9.96
N ARG A 137 4.03 9.53 -9.26
CA ARG A 137 5.25 10.14 -9.77
C ARG A 137 6.38 9.13 -9.90
N LEU A 138 7.21 9.32 -10.91
CA LEU A 138 8.52 8.67 -11.02
C LEU A 138 9.57 9.78 -11.16
N LEU A 139 10.44 9.89 -10.16
CA LEU A 139 11.47 10.92 -10.09
C LEU A 139 12.36 10.89 -11.35
N LEU A 140 12.59 12.03 -11.94
CA LEU A 140 13.37 12.21 -13.18
C LEU A 140 12.79 11.51 -14.42
N ARG A 141 11.62 10.88 -14.34
CA ARG A 141 11.00 10.14 -15.46
C ARG A 141 9.60 10.65 -15.81
N ARG A 142 8.74 10.80 -14.81
CA ARG A 142 7.32 11.15 -14.99
C ARG A 142 6.84 12.03 -13.85
N PRO A 143 6.23 13.17 -14.12
CA PRO A 143 5.53 13.93 -13.09
C PRO A 143 4.38 13.09 -12.51
N GLY A 144 3.92 13.45 -11.33
CA GLY A 144 2.73 12.86 -10.73
C GLY A 144 1.48 13.12 -11.59
N SER A 145 0.48 12.25 -11.44
CA SER A 145 -0.83 12.44 -12.04
C SER A 145 -1.43 13.76 -11.56
N ARG A 146 -2.12 14.47 -12.46
CA ARG A 146 -2.83 15.71 -12.10
C ARG A 146 -4.02 15.37 -11.23
N MET A 147 -4.13 16.00 -10.07
CA MET A 147 -5.27 15.83 -9.16
C MET A 147 -5.36 17.02 -8.20
N HIS A 148 -6.52 17.28 -7.69
CA HIS A 148 -6.73 18.19 -6.55
C HIS A 148 -6.34 17.45 -5.26
N ILE A 149 -5.06 17.48 -4.92
CA ILE A 149 -4.50 16.71 -3.80
C ILE A 149 -5.19 17.02 -2.47
N GLU A 150 -5.61 18.25 -2.23
CA GLU A 150 -6.33 18.65 -1.03
C GLU A 150 -7.67 17.91 -0.90
N LYS A 151 -8.40 17.74 -2.00
CA LYS A 151 -9.67 17.01 -2.01
C LYS A 151 -9.46 15.53 -1.76
N VAL A 152 -8.39 14.94 -2.30
CA VAL A 152 -8.02 13.54 -2.07
C VAL A 152 -7.67 13.32 -0.60
N VAL A 153 -6.88 14.22 -0.01
CA VAL A 153 -6.51 14.20 1.41
C VAL A 153 -7.74 14.38 2.30
N ASP A 154 -8.63 15.32 1.99
CA ASP A 154 -9.87 15.54 2.75
C ASP A 154 -10.78 14.29 2.70
N ALA A 155 -10.90 13.65 1.54
CA ALA A 155 -11.64 12.39 1.40
C ALA A 155 -11.00 11.26 2.22
N ALA A 156 -9.67 11.12 2.20
CA ALA A 156 -8.95 10.13 2.99
C ALA A 156 -9.17 10.35 4.50
N ALA A 157 -9.11 11.60 4.97
CA ALA A 157 -9.40 11.95 6.35
C ALA A 157 -10.82 11.58 6.76
N ALA A 158 -11.81 11.92 5.92
CA ALA A 158 -13.22 11.66 6.19
C ALA A 158 -13.58 10.17 6.23
N ASN A 159 -12.85 9.33 5.46
CA ASN A 159 -13.12 7.91 5.33
C ASN A 159 -12.16 7.02 6.15
N GLY A 160 -11.19 7.58 6.87
CA GLY A 160 -10.22 6.82 7.65
C GLY A 160 -9.24 5.98 6.81
N VAL A 161 -9.05 6.34 5.54
CA VAL A 161 -8.11 5.69 4.63
C VAL A 161 -6.73 6.29 4.81
N ALA A 162 -5.70 5.45 4.92
CA ALA A 162 -4.33 5.91 5.02
C ALA A 162 -3.74 6.27 3.65
N LEU A 163 -2.76 7.17 3.62
CA LEU A 163 -1.99 7.48 2.43
C LEU A 163 -0.55 6.97 2.57
N GLU A 164 -0.06 6.34 1.52
CA GLU A 164 1.27 5.76 1.50
C GLU A 164 2.38 6.81 1.28
N ILE A 165 3.49 6.61 1.98
CA ILE A 165 4.81 7.09 1.59
C ILE A 165 5.55 5.88 1.03
N ASN A 166 5.44 5.65 -0.27
CA ASN A 166 6.14 4.60 -0.99
C ASN A 166 7.64 4.91 -1.01
N SER A 167 8.45 3.95 -0.60
CA SER A 167 9.88 4.14 -0.37
C SER A 167 10.76 3.75 -1.55
N GLN A 168 10.19 3.33 -2.70
CA GLN A 168 10.98 3.11 -3.91
C GLN A 168 11.72 4.39 -4.27
N ALA A 169 13.04 4.25 -4.52
CA ALA A 169 13.92 5.40 -4.67
C ALA A 169 13.55 6.30 -5.86
N ASP A 170 12.92 5.74 -6.88
CA ASP A 170 12.44 6.48 -8.04
C ASP A 170 11.00 7.02 -7.86
N ARG A 171 10.31 6.68 -6.76
CA ARG A 171 8.97 7.21 -6.42
C ARG A 171 9.03 8.24 -5.29
N LEU A 172 9.35 7.81 -4.08
CA LEU A 172 9.25 8.56 -2.82
C LEU A 172 7.89 9.28 -2.73
N ASP A 173 6.82 8.54 -2.90
CA ASP A 173 5.44 9.02 -3.10
C ASP A 173 4.51 8.53 -1.95
N LEU A 174 3.98 9.40 -1.17
CA LEU A 174 3.86 10.86 -1.25
C LEU A 174 5.20 11.60 -1.11
N SER A 175 5.25 12.81 -1.69
CA SER A 175 6.31 13.78 -1.37
C SER A 175 6.22 14.24 0.09
N ASP A 176 7.29 14.83 0.59
CA ASP A 176 7.33 15.42 1.94
C ASP A 176 6.27 16.52 2.14
N SER A 177 6.02 17.35 1.12
CA SER A 177 4.98 18.39 1.18
C SER A 177 3.57 17.80 1.22
N HIS A 178 3.27 16.78 0.40
CA HIS A 178 1.97 16.12 0.41
C HIS A 178 1.76 15.25 1.66
N ALA A 179 2.80 14.57 2.13
CA ALA A 179 2.75 13.82 3.38
C ALA A 179 2.50 14.76 4.58
N ARG A 180 3.08 15.97 4.56
CA ARG A 180 2.82 16.98 5.56
C ARG A 180 1.36 17.46 5.52
N LEU A 181 0.85 17.78 4.31
CA LEU A 181 -0.55 18.16 4.12
C LEU A 181 -1.49 17.08 4.69
N ALA A 182 -1.25 15.81 4.32
CA ALA A 182 -2.05 14.68 4.79
C ALA A 182 -2.05 14.59 6.33
N LYS A 183 -0.88 14.62 6.94
CA LYS A 183 -0.73 14.62 8.40
C LYS A 183 -1.44 15.81 9.07
N ASP A 184 -1.26 17.02 8.54
CA ASP A 184 -1.86 18.23 9.13
C ASP A 184 -3.41 18.24 9.01
N ARG A 185 -3.98 17.42 8.08
CA ARG A 185 -5.42 17.15 7.95
C ARG A 185 -5.89 15.92 8.74
N GLY A 186 -4.99 15.27 9.52
CA GLY A 186 -5.31 14.13 10.37
C GLY A 186 -5.32 12.76 9.66
N VAL A 187 -4.92 12.71 8.38
CA VAL A 187 -4.74 11.44 7.65
C VAL A 187 -3.58 10.67 8.24
N LYS A 188 -3.76 9.39 8.47
CA LYS A 188 -2.67 8.48 8.84
C LYS A 188 -1.82 8.15 7.64
N LEU A 189 -0.51 8.05 7.88
CA LEU A 189 0.47 7.67 6.87
C LEU A 189 0.88 6.21 7.05
N VAL A 190 1.32 5.60 5.98
CA VAL A 190 1.98 4.29 5.96
C VAL A 190 3.31 4.46 5.23
N ILE A 191 4.38 3.89 5.76
CA ILE A 191 5.70 3.88 5.11
C ILE A 191 5.97 2.47 4.65
N SER A 192 5.95 2.23 3.35
CA SER A 192 6.09 0.89 2.76
C SER A 192 7.26 0.83 1.80
N SER A 193 7.88 -0.34 1.69
CA SER A 193 9.00 -0.55 0.76
C SER A 193 8.57 -0.66 -0.68
N ASP A 194 7.36 -1.20 -0.94
CA ASP A 194 6.93 -1.66 -2.28
C ASP A 194 7.96 -2.65 -2.87
N ALA A 195 8.46 -3.54 -1.98
CA ALA A 195 9.57 -4.42 -2.29
C ALA A 195 9.16 -5.53 -3.25
N HIS A 196 9.93 -5.68 -4.33
CA HIS A 196 9.82 -6.74 -5.33
C HIS A 196 10.95 -7.79 -5.20
N ALA A 197 11.82 -7.61 -4.22
CA ALA A 197 12.87 -8.54 -3.84
C ALA A 197 13.23 -8.38 -2.36
N THR A 198 13.81 -9.41 -1.78
CA THR A 198 14.25 -9.43 -0.37
C THR A 198 15.20 -8.28 -0.01
N SER A 199 16.02 -7.84 -0.95
CA SER A 199 16.95 -6.72 -0.77
C SER A 199 16.25 -5.35 -0.70
N GLU A 200 15.03 -5.25 -1.20
CA GLU A 200 14.28 -3.99 -1.29
C GLU A 200 13.48 -3.69 -0.01
N LEU A 201 13.30 -4.66 0.88
CA LEU A 201 12.69 -4.43 2.20
C LEU A 201 13.40 -3.33 3.01
N ASP A 202 14.69 -3.09 2.74
CA ASP A 202 15.46 -2.03 3.38
C ASP A 202 15.14 -0.62 2.83
N PHE A 203 14.34 -0.52 1.78
CA PHE A 203 13.98 0.77 1.16
C PHE A 203 13.10 1.64 2.06
N THR A 204 12.40 1.05 3.03
CA THR A 204 11.64 1.81 4.04
C THR A 204 12.45 2.93 4.70
N ARG A 205 13.80 2.82 4.72
CA ARG A 205 14.71 3.90 5.18
C ARG A 205 14.54 5.20 4.39
N TRP A 206 14.23 5.13 3.11
CA TRP A 206 14.03 6.31 2.26
C TRP A 206 12.68 6.98 2.56
N GLY A 207 11.62 6.20 2.73
CA GLY A 207 10.31 6.71 3.17
C GLY A 207 10.37 7.35 4.55
N LEU A 208 11.19 6.81 5.47
CA LEU A 208 11.45 7.43 6.78
C LEU A 208 12.06 8.83 6.65
N LEU A 209 12.96 9.06 5.68
CA LEU A 209 13.51 10.38 5.43
C LEU A 209 12.45 11.36 4.91
N VAL A 210 11.57 10.89 4.02
CA VAL A 210 10.42 11.68 3.53
C VAL A 210 9.49 12.04 4.70
N ALA A 211 9.12 11.06 5.53
CA ALA A 211 8.28 11.28 6.69
C ALA A 211 8.88 12.29 7.69
N ARG A 212 10.19 12.22 7.94
CA ARG A 212 10.90 13.21 8.78
C ARG A 212 10.84 14.62 8.19
N ARG A 213 11.02 14.76 6.87
CA ARG A 213 10.89 16.06 6.18
C ARG A 213 9.46 16.58 6.23
N ALA A 214 8.46 15.70 6.24
CA ALA A 214 7.06 16.03 6.46
C ALA A 214 6.73 16.35 7.94
N TRP A 215 7.72 16.25 8.83
CA TRP A 215 7.56 16.41 10.29
C TRP A 215 6.54 15.42 10.88
N ALA A 216 6.45 14.25 10.29
CA ALA A 216 5.66 13.16 10.82
C ALA A 216 6.32 12.56 12.06
N SER A 217 5.51 12.27 13.05
CA SER A 217 5.86 11.57 14.27
C SER A 217 5.40 10.10 14.21
N LYS A 218 5.80 9.32 15.19
CA LYS A 218 5.34 7.93 15.35
C LYS A 218 3.80 7.82 15.39
N GLN A 219 3.13 8.84 15.93
CA GLN A 219 1.66 8.83 16.05
C GLN A 219 0.94 9.03 14.71
N ASP A 220 1.64 9.57 13.72
CA ASP A 220 1.09 9.84 12.39
C ASP A 220 1.22 8.63 11.45
N VAL A 221 2.03 7.61 11.81
CA VAL A 221 2.41 6.49 10.96
C VAL A 221 1.83 5.18 11.52
N LEU A 222 0.94 4.52 10.76
CA LEU A 222 0.23 3.31 11.21
C LEU A 222 1.15 2.13 11.47
N ASN A 223 2.11 1.87 10.62
CA ASN A 223 3.00 0.72 10.75
C ASN A 223 4.16 0.91 11.74
N THR A 224 4.04 1.90 12.63
CA THR A 224 4.78 1.96 13.90
C THR A 224 4.02 1.31 15.06
N LEU A 225 2.74 0.99 14.86
CA LEU A 225 1.89 0.36 15.88
C LEU A 225 2.21 -1.13 16.00
N PRO A 226 2.06 -1.73 17.19
CA PRO A 226 1.99 -3.18 17.31
C PRO A 226 0.84 -3.75 16.47
N LEU A 227 0.95 -4.99 16.00
CA LEU A 227 -0.01 -5.60 15.08
C LEU A 227 -1.49 -5.47 15.52
N ASP A 228 -1.79 -5.76 16.78
CA ASP A 228 -3.17 -5.67 17.28
C ASP A 228 -3.72 -4.24 17.28
N ALA A 229 -2.86 -3.26 17.56
CA ALA A 229 -3.24 -1.85 17.49
C ALA A 229 -3.39 -1.39 16.04
N PHE A 230 -2.51 -1.86 15.14
CA PHE A 230 -2.62 -1.62 13.70
C PHE A 230 -3.96 -2.16 13.15
N ARG A 231 -4.31 -3.42 13.44
CA ARG A 231 -5.58 -4.02 12.99
C ARG A 231 -6.82 -3.25 13.44
N ARG A 232 -6.78 -2.62 14.63
CA ARG A 232 -7.89 -1.76 15.10
C ARG A 232 -7.88 -0.38 14.49
N ALA A 233 -6.77 0.06 13.93
CA ALA A 233 -6.59 1.41 13.40
C ALA A 233 -6.88 1.52 11.89
N ILE A 234 -6.88 0.41 11.17
CA ILE A 234 -7.30 0.38 9.77
C ILE A 234 -8.83 0.40 9.65
N LYS A 235 -9.32 0.76 8.49
CA LYS A 235 -10.73 1.10 8.23
C LYS A 235 -11.74 -0.04 8.45
N ARG A 236 -11.34 -1.27 8.62
CA ARG A 236 -12.22 -2.48 8.69
C ARG A 236 -13.04 -2.59 9.96
#